data_cb74f043379297490e63092b4adeceec
#
_entry.id   cb74f043379297490e63092b4adeceec
#
_cell.length_a   1.000
_cell.length_b   1.000
_cell.length_c   1.000
_cell.angle_alpha   90.00
_cell.angle_beta   90.00
_cell.angle_gamma   90.00
#
_symmetry.space_group_name_H-M   'P 1'
#
loop_
_entity.id
_entity.type
_entity.pdbx_description
1 polymer ?
#
loop_
_entity_poly.entity_id
_entity_poly.type
_entity_poly.pdbx_seq_one_letter_code
_entity_poly.pdbx_strand_id
1 'polypeptide(L)'
;MLRSYDLHRDEIPPGTLYLLILKTLARSRELHGYEIANSIQRISDGVLEVEEGSLYPALQRMLIKGWVTAKWGTTAGNRHARYYQLTTAGRKQLGVEMSQFERVIGAITRVIEAV
;
A
#
# COMPACT_ATOMS: atom_id res chain seq x y z
N MET A 1 9.18 -6.30 28.90
CA MET A 1 9.50 -5.06 28.23
C MET A 1 9.32 -5.20 26.74
N LEU A 2 9.06 -4.12 26.14
CA LEU A 2 8.99 -4.14 24.71
C LEU A 2 10.33 -4.52 24.14
N ARG A 3 10.28 -5.40 23.21
CA ARG A 3 11.50 -5.71 22.51
C ARG A 3 11.77 -4.58 21.58
N SER A 4 12.96 -4.06 21.62
CA SER A 4 13.29 -2.91 20.83
C SER A 4 12.98 -3.14 19.36
N TYR A 5 13.17 -4.35 18.92
CA TYR A 5 12.95 -4.60 17.51
C TYR A 5 11.48 -4.53 17.13
N ASP A 6 10.60 -4.66 18.10
CA ASP A 6 9.19 -4.48 17.83
C ASP A 6 8.86 -3.04 17.55
N LEU A 7 9.74 -2.14 17.97
CA LEU A 7 9.51 -0.73 17.83
C LEU A 7 10.12 -0.15 16.60
N HIS A 8 11.01 -0.89 15.98
CA HIS A 8 11.70 -0.33 14.84
C HIS A 8 11.05 -0.72 13.54
N ARG A 9 10.05 -1.57 13.59
CA ARG A 9 9.35 -1.96 12.40
C ARG A 9 7.87 -1.87 12.67
N ASP A 10 7.25 -0.92 12.05
CA ASP A 10 5.86 -0.64 12.32
C ASP A 10 4.97 -1.40 11.37
N GLU A 11 3.92 -1.94 11.92
CA GLU A 11 2.91 -2.56 11.12
C GLU A 11 2.16 -1.49 10.35
N ILE A 12 1.62 -1.89 9.20
CA ILE A 12 0.76 -1.01 8.45
C ILE A 12 -0.51 -0.79 9.26
N PRO A 13 -0.87 0.45 9.55
CA PRO A 13 -2.09 0.71 10.32
C PRO A 13 -3.31 0.11 9.63
N PRO A 14 -4.24 -0.45 10.40
CA PRO A 14 -5.44 -1.04 9.81
C PRO A 14 -6.15 -0.03 8.91
N GLY A 15 -6.61 -0.52 7.77
CA GLY A 15 -7.36 0.31 6.85
C GLY A 15 -6.54 1.18 5.92
N THR A 16 -5.20 1.12 6.00
CA THR A 16 -4.37 1.96 5.14
C THR A 16 -3.62 1.20 4.06
N LEU A 17 -3.65 -0.13 4.08
CA LEU A 17 -2.89 -0.89 3.11
C LEU A 17 -3.36 -0.64 1.68
N TYR A 18 -4.67 -0.62 1.45
CA TYR A 18 -5.19 -0.32 0.12
C TYR A 18 -4.75 1.05 -0.35
N LEU A 19 -4.82 2.04 0.53
CA LEU A 19 -4.40 3.39 0.21
C LEU A 19 -2.94 3.42 -0.25
N LEU A 20 -2.07 2.74 0.49
CA LEU A 20 -0.65 2.72 0.18
C LEU A 20 -0.38 2.05 -1.16
N ILE A 21 -1.04 0.93 -1.43
CA ILE A 21 -0.85 0.23 -2.69
C ILE A 21 -1.39 1.05 -3.86
N LEU A 22 -2.61 1.59 -3.70
CA LEU A 22 -3.22 2.39 -4.76
C LEU A 22 -2.37 3.60 -5.09
N LYS A 23 -1.86 4.29 -4.06
CA LYS A 23 -1.06 5.48 -4.30
C LYS A 23 0.27 5.14 -4.95
N THR A 24 0.86 4.01 -4.56
CA THR A 24 2.12 3.57 -5.15
C THR A 24 1.91 3.27 -6.64
N LEU A 25 0.83 2.58 -6.98
CA LEU A 25 0.54 2.27 -8.38
C LEU A 25 0.16 3.53 -9.17
N ALA A 26 -0.43 4.53 -8.52
CA ALA A 26 -0.79 5.74 -9.22
C ALA A 26 0.41 6.54 -9.69
N ARG A 27 1.57 6.36 -9.04
CA ARG A 27 2.80 7.05 -9.42
C ARG A 27 3.54 6.36 -10.55
N SER A 28 3.14 5.13 -10.88
CA SER A 28 3.85 4.32 -11.86
C SER A 28 2.88 3.76 -12.88
N ARG A 29 3.42 3.23 -13.98
CA ARG A 29 2.55 2.59 -14.97
C ARG A 29 2.14 1.22 -14.50
N GLU A 30 3.12 0.43 -14.08
CA GLU A 30 2.85 -0.90 -13.57
C GLU A 30 4.01 -1.34 -12.72
N LEU A 31 3.72 -2.13 -11.69
CA LEU A 31 4.73 -2.63 -10.77
C LEU A 31 4.36 -4.05 -10.36
N HIS A 32 5.38 -4.88 -10.13
CA HIS A 32 5.10 -6.18 -9.52
C HIS A 32 5.13 -6.03 -8.00
N GLY A 33 4.69 -7.09 -7.31
CA GLY A 33 4.46 -6.99 -5.86
C GLY A 33 5.68 -6.56 -5.07
N TYR A 34 6.85 -7.10 -5.41
CA TYR A 34 8.07 -6.74 -4.71
C TYR A 34 8.36 -5.25 -4.84
N GLU A 35 8.16 -4.70 -6.04
CA GLU A 35 8.40 -3.28 -6.27
C GLU A 35 7.44 -2.41 -5.48
N ILE A 36 6.18 -2.86 -5.34
CA ILE A 36 5.20 -2.12 -4.56
C ILE A 36 5.64 -2.04 -3.11
N ALA A 37 5.97 -3.19 -2.52
CA ALA A 37 6.40 -3.25 -1.13
C ALA A 37 7.69 -2.45 -0.91
N ASN A 38 8.63 -2.59 -1.82
CA ASN A 38 9.91 -1.89 -1.73
C ASN A 38 9.74 -0.38 -1.81
N SER A 39 8.82 0.07 -2.66
CA SER A 39 8.55 1.49 -2.81
C SER A 39 7.96 2.07 -1.53
N ILE A 40 7.02 1.37 -0.92
CA ILE A 40 6.41 1.84 0.33
C ILE A 40 7.46 1.94 1.43
N GLN A 41 8.30 0.93 1.54
CA GLN A 41 9.34 0.93 2.57
C GLN A 41 10.34 2.07 2.34
N ARG A 42 10.80 2.22 1.11
CA ARG A 42 11.80 3.23 0.78
C ARG A 42 11.26 4.65 0.99
N ILE A 43 10.05 4.91 0.51
CA ILE A 43 9.48 6.25 0.60
C ILE A 43 9.16 6.63 2.05
N SER A 44 8.82 5.65 2.87
CA SER A 44 8.55 5.90 4.29
C SER A 44 9.81 5.87 5.14
N ASP A 45 10.98 5.89 4.51
CA ASP A 45 12.28 5.84 5.20
C ASP A 45 12.38 4.62 6.12
N GLY A 46 11.84 3.51 5.66
CA GLY A 46 11.91 2.25 6.39
C GLY A 46 10.91 2.11 7.53
N VAL A 47 10.07 3.13 7.74
CA VAL A 47 9.11 3.08 8.84
C VAL A 47 8.02 2.04 8.59
N LEU A 48 7.51 2.00 7.36
CA LEU A 48 6.44 1.08 7.01
C LEU A 48 7.00 -0.09 6.22
N GLU A 49 6.62 -1.30 6.64
CA GLU A 49 7.04 -2.49 5.94
C GLU A 49 5.82 -3.33 5.62
N VAL A 50 5.66 -3.67 4.34
CA VAL A 50 4.52 -4.46 3.89
C VAL A 50 4.97 -5.90 3.76
N GLU A 51 4.38 -6.77 4.59
CA GLU A 51 4.71 -8.19 4.57
C GLU A 51 4.00 -8.86 3.40
N GLU A 52 4.66 -9.89 2.84
CA GLU A 52 4.07 -10.63 1.72
C GLU A 52 2.73 -11.25 2.10
N GLY A 53 2.62 -11.69 3.35
CA GLY A 53 1.40 -12.30 3.84
C GLY A 53 0.20 -11.36 3.83
N SER A 54 0.44 -10.06 3.82
CA SER A 54 -0.61 -9.06 3.72
C SER A 54 -0.75 -8.53 2.30
N LEU A 55 0.36 -8.38 1.61
CA LEU A 55 0.40 -7.75 0.30
C LEU A 55 -0.35 -8.54 -0.76
N TYR A 56 -0.02 -9.82 -0.92
CA TYR A 56 -0.59 -10.59 -2.01
C TYR A 56 -2.08 -10.86 -1.84
N PRO A 57 -2.58 -11.15 -0.64
CA PRO A 57 -4.03 -11.22 -0.46
C PRO A 57 -4.73 -9.89 -0.75
N ALA A 58 -4.10 -8.76 -0.40
CA ALA A 58 -4.68 -7.46 -0.70
C ALA A 58 -4.76 -7.22 -2.20
N LEU A 59 -3.68 -7.54 -2.92
CA LEU A 59 -3.67 -7.40 -4.37
C LEU A 59 -4.74 -8.28 -5.03
N GLN A 60 -4.93 -9.50 -4.49
CA GLN A 60 -5.96 -10.38 -5.01
C GLN A 60 -7.35 -9.79 -4.82
N ARG A 61 -7.62 -9.22 -3.64
CA ARG A 61 -8.90 -8.58 -3.39
C ARG A 61 -9.10 -7.36 -4.31
N MET A 62 -8.01 -6.64 -4.57
CA MET A 62 -8.08 -5.47 -5.45
C MET A 62 -8.36 -5.86 -6.89
N LEU A 63 -7.83 -7.00 -7.32
CA LEU A 63 -8.17 -7.55 -8.64
C LEU A 63 -9.67 -7.88 -8.71
N ILE A 64 -10.18 -8.53 -7.68
CA ILE A 64 -11.59 -8.92 -7.63
C ILE A 64 -12.48 -7.67 -7.65
N LYS A 65 -12.07 -6.63 -6.97
CA LYS A 65 -12.83 -5.37 -6.92
C LYS A 65 -12.70 -4.56 -8.20
N GLY A 66 -11.79 -4.94 -9.09
CA GLY A 66 -11.59 -4.21 -10.33
C GLY A 66 -10.78 -2.95 -10.18
N TRP A 67 -10.09 -2.78 -9.08
CA TRP A 67 -9.27 -1.60 -8.84
C TRP A 67 -7.92 -1.68 -9.55
N VAL A 68 -7.45 -2.89 -9.83
CA VAL A 68 -6.21 -3.12 -10.57
C VAL A 68 -6.42 -4.21 -11.59
N THR A 69 -5.57 -4.21 -12.60
CA THR A 69 -5.42 -5.34 -13.52
C THR A 69 -4.04 -5.91 -13.31
N ALA A 70 -3.83 -7.12 -13.79
CA ALA A 70 -2.54 -7.78 -13.64
C ALA A 70 -2.20 -8.53 -14.92
N LYS A 71 -0.92 -8.59 -15.22
CA LYS A 71 -0.45 -9.39 -16.33
C LYS A 71 0.89 -9.99 -15.94
N TRP A 72 1.22 -11.12 -16.54
CA TRP A 72 2.50 -11.76 -16.32
C TRP A 72 3.56 -11.07 -17.15
N GLY A 73 4.75 -10.96 -16.58
CA GLY A 73 5.89 -10.39 -17.24
C GLY A 73 7.17 -10.99 -16.71
N THR A 74 8.29 -10.45 -17.15
CA THR A 74 9.60 -10.92 -16.74
C THR A 74 10.34 -9.74 -16.12
N THR A 75 10.88 -9.97 -14.92
CA THR A 75 11.64 -8.94 -14.21
C THR A 75 13.04 -8.80 -14.81
N ALA A 76 13.74 -7.77 -14.37
CA ALA A 76 15.13 -7.57 -14.78
C ALA A 76 16.00 -8.76 -14.39
N GLY A 77 15.64 -9.48 -13.33
CA GLY A 77 16.35 -10.68 -12.92
C GLY A 77 15.89 -11.93 -13.65
N ASN A 78 15.15 -11.77 -14.72
CA ASN A 78 14.69 -12.87 -15.57
C ASN A 78 13.74 -13.81 -14.82
N ARG A 79 12.91 -13.28 -13.93
CA ARG A 79 11.93 -14.04 -13.19
C ARG A 79 10.53 -13.69 -13.67
N HIS A 80 9.63 -14.67 -13.62
CA HIS A 80 8.23 -14.41 -13.89
C HIS A 80 7.63 -13.65 -12.71
N ALA A 81 6.84 -12.61 -13.02
CA ALA A 81 6.16 -11.84 -12.00
C ALA A 81 4.88 -11.28 -12.57
N ARG A 82 3.88 -11.10 -11.72
CA ARG A 82 2.66 -10.41 -12.13
C ARG A 82 2.85 -8.93 -11.92
N TYR A 83 2.54 -8.16 -12.94
CA TYR A 83 2.62 -6.71 -12.90
C TYR A 83 1.21 -6.16 -12.74
N TYR A 84 1.05 -5.24 -11.82
CA TYR A 84 -0.25 -4.67 -11.48
C TYR A 84 -0.31 -3.23 -11.97
N GLN A 85 -1.48 -2.86 -12.43
CA GLN A 85 -1.70 -1.52 -12.97
C GLN A 85 -3.04 -1.02 -12.49
N LEU A 86 -3.10 0.27 -12.14
CA LEU A 86 -4.32 0.88 -11.65
C LEU A 86 -5.33 1.02 -12.78
N THR A 87 -6.59 0.73 -12.46
CA THR A 87 -7.70 0.96 -13.39
C THR A 87 -8.30 2.33 -13.12
N THR A 88 -9.24 2.74 -13.98
CA THR A 88 -10.02 3.95 -13.73
C THR A 88 -10.77 3.84 -12.39
N ALA A 89 -11.36 2.67 -12.14
CA ALA A 89 -12.03 2.43 -10.86
C ALA A 89 -11.07 2.51 -9.69
N GLY A 90 -9.83 2.03 -9.88
CA GLY A 90 -8.82 2.13 -8.84
C GLY A 90 -8.41 3.56 -8.55
N ARG A 91 -8.31 4.40 -9.58
CA ARG A 91 -8.01 5.80 -9.38
C ARG A 91 -9.10 6.50 -8.59
N LYS A 92 -10.35 6.16 -8.88
CA LYS A 92 -11.48 6.70 -8.14
C LYS A 92 -11.44 6.24 -6.70
N GLN A 93 -11.12 4.96 -6.48
CA GLN A 93 -11.03 4.43 -5.14
C GLN A 93 -9.90 5.09 -4.35
N LEU A 94 -8.80 5.41 -5.02
CA LEU A 94 -7.70 6.12 -4.36
C LEU A 94 -8.22 7.43 -3.76
N GLY A 95 -9.02 8.18 -4.51
CA GLY A 95 -9.59 9.42 -3.99
C GLY A 95 -10.43 9.19 -2.75
N VAL A 96 -11.24 8.13 -2.76
CA VAL A 96 -12.07 7.77 -1.60
C VAL A 96 -11.20 7.45 -0.39
N GLU A 97 -10.17 6.63 -0.61
CA GLU A 97 -9.27 6.22 0.48
C GLU A 97 -8.53 7.41 1.06
N MET A 98 -8.07 8.32 0.19
CA MET A 98 -7.34 9.49 0.66
C MET A 98 -8.23 10.42 1.47
N SER A 99 -9.46 10.66 1.02
CA SER A 99 -10.40 11.50 1.75
C SER A 99 -10.70 10.92 3.12
N GLN A 100 -10.91 9.62 3.17
CA GLN A 100 -11.22 8.96 4.42
C GLN A 100 -10.05 8.99 5.38
N PHE A 101 -8.84 8.78 4.85
CA PHE A 101 -7.64 8.84 5.66
C PHE A 101 -7.45 10.25 6.26
N GLU A 102 -7.60 11.27 5.45
CA GLU A 102 -7.44 12.65 5.93
C GLU A 102 -8.44 13.00 7.00
N ARG A 103 -9.67 12.53 6.84
CA ARG A 103 -10.70 12.78 7.83
C ARG A 103 -10.39 12.12 9.17
N VAL A 104 -9.93 10.87 9.12
CA VAL A 104 -9.61 10.13 10.34
C VAL A 104 -8.37 10.72 11.02
N ILE A 105 -7.33 11.01 10.24
CA ILE A 105 -6.12 11.60 10.80
C ILE A 105 -6.41 12.96 11.42
N GLY A 106 -7.24 13.77 10.76
CA GLY A 106 -7.64 15.05 11.32
C GLY A 106 -8.38 14.91 12.65
N ALA A 107 -9.26 13.92 12.73
CA ALA A 107 -10.00 13.66 13.97
C ALA A 107 -9.05 13.21 15.08
N ILE A 108 -8.12 12.32 14.76
CA ILE A 108 -7.15 11.83 15.74
C ILE A 108 -6.30 12.98 16.25
N THR A 109 -5.84 13.83 15.34
CA THR A 109 -5.01 14.99 15.68
C THR A 109 -5.77 15.92 16.63
N ARG A 110 -7.05 16.15 16.37
CA ARG A 110 -7.85 17.00 17.27
C ARG A 110 -7.95 16.41 18.64
N VAL A 111 -8.10 15.09 18.74
CA VAL A 111 -8.16 14.44 20.06
C VAL A 111 -6.83 14.59 20.78
N ILE A 112 -5.73 14.39 20.07
CA ILE A 112 -4.41 14.49 20.69
C ILE A 112 -4.13 15.90 21.19
N GLU A 113 -4.56 16.91 20.42
CA GLU A 113 -4.26 18.30 20.72
C GLU A 113 -5.27 18.96 21.66
N ALA A 114 -6.33 18.25 22.03
CA ALA A 114 -7.34 18.80 22.95
C ALA A 114 -6.73 19.01 24.33
N VAL A 115 -7.14 20.08 25.00
CA VAL A 115 -6.68 20.40 26.35
C VAL A 115 -7.67 19.92 27.39
#